data_b3dbff58243b167c66a072128d2bfd72
#
_entry.id   b3dbff58243b167c66a072128d2bfd72
#
_cell.length_a   1.000
_cell.length_b   1.000
_cell.length_c   1.000
_cell.angle_alpha   90.00
_cell.angle_beta   90.00
_cell.angle_gamma   90.00
#
_symmetry.space_group_name_H-M   'P 1'
#
loop_
_entity.id
_entity.type
_entity.pdbx_description
1 polymer ?
#
loop_
_entity_poly.entity_id
_entity_poly.type
_entity_poly.pdbx_seq_one_letter_code
_entity_poly.pdbx_strand_id
1 'polypeptide(L)'
;MEKLKSVLIIGAGANDVQHGDELDSAIYQVSRVFKQMKIKTILADDNPFSVSLENVDHGCIVPLKVESLVDIINKFHPDAILPTLGNRRAFELTQELLEKGIIRKENIQLLGVPEATIRQINSAVLLERTLRQMEAPVKKIVTVNNYQDALDEATKLGYPVIIRSVLPKSSSTRKIVHDRSELADAVKVCLSQSRAEQVVVQQSLAGYKEIEVVVQRDSSGTMMMLSMIEDMDPIGIHAGDSIAFNPVQT
;
A
#
# COMPACT_ATOMS: atom_id res chain seq x y z
N MET A 1 17.06 -22.20 -12.13
CA MET A 1 17.01 -21.21 -11.04
C MET A 1 17.99 -21.65 -9.97
N GLU A 2 18.97 -20.81 -9.63
CA GLU A 2 19.80 -21.07 -8.45
C GLU A 2 18.92 -21.12 -7.22
N LYS A 3 19.27 -22.01 -6.28
CA LYS A 3 18.51 -22.21 -5.06
C LYS A 3 18.68 -20.99 -4.17
N LEU A 4 17.58 -20.30 -3.86
CA LEU A 4 17.55 -19.15 -2.96
C LEU A 4 18.13 -19.54 -1.59
N LYS A 5 19.10 -18.75 -1.08
CA LYS A 5 19.79 -18.99 0.18
C LYS A 5 19.54 -17.93 1.23
N SER A 6 19.25 -16.69 0.80
CA SER A 6 19.05 -15.54 1.68
C SER A 6 18.05 -14.54 1.10
N VAL A 7 17.29 -13.89 1.99
CA VAL A 7 16.26 -12.90 1.64
C VAL A 7 16.38 -11.69 2.56
N LEU A 8 16.44 -10.51 1.98
CA LEU A 8 16.24 -9.25 2.68
C LEU A 8 14.75 -8.91 2.72
N ILE A 9 14.20 -8.79 3.91
CA ILE A 9 12.85 -8.33 4.17
C ILE A 9 12.92 -6.86 4.56
N ILE A 10 12.09 -6.02 3.95
CA ILE A 10 11.93 -4.62 4.35
C ILE A 10 10.71 -4.55 5.24
N GLY A 11 10.91 -4.16 6.50
CA GLY A 11 9.88 -4.11 7.52
C GLY A 11 8.92 -2.93 7.38
N ALA A 12 7.92 -2.89 8.26
CA ALA A 12 6.88 -1.86 8.28
C ALA A 12 7.40 -0.51 8.78
N GLY A 13 8.37 -0.53 9.68
CA GLY A 13 8.92 0.65 10.34
C GLY A 13 8.06 1.15 11.50
N ALA A 14 8.66 2.02 12.32
CA ALA A 14 8.04 2.58 13.52
C ALA A 14 6.91 3.58 13.25
N ASN A 15 6.79 4.10 12.04
CA ASN A 15 5.81 5.14 11.70
C ASN A 15 4.44 4.59 11.25
N ASP A 16 4.29 3.29 11.12
CA ASP A 16 3.00 2.67 10.78
C ASP A 16 2.26 2.20 12.04
N VAL A 17 1.69 3.16 12.75
CA VAL A 17 1.00 2.91 14.03
C VAL A 17 -0.29 2.10 13.85
N GLN A 18 -0.87 2.10 12.66
CA GLN A 18 -2.16 1.43 12.39
C GLN A 18 -2.01 -0.02 11.96
N HIS A 19 -0.94 -0.37 11.26
CA HIS A 19 -0.77 -1.69 10.64
C HIS A 19 0.54 -2.38 11.08
N GLY A 20 1.32 -1.75 11.96
CA GLY A 20 2.62 -2.26 12.37
C GLY A 20 2.55 -3.67 12.95
N ASP A 21 1.59 -3.95 13.81
CA ASP A 21 1.44 -5.25 14.46
C ASP A 21 1.03 -6.34 13.47
N GLU A 22 0.15 -6.03 12.52
CA GLU A 22 -0.28 -6.95 11.46
C GLU A 22 0.90 -7.32 10.55
N LEU A 23 1.61 -6.32 10.07
CA LEU A 23 2.78 -6.50 9.20
C LEU A 23 3.90 -7.23 9.92
N ASP A 24 4.14 -6.95 11.19
CA ASP A 24 5.12 -7.61 12.02
C ASP A 24 4.77 -9.10 12.23
N SER A 25 3.49 -9.40 12.48
CA SER A 25 2.97 -10.77 12.52
C SER A 25 3.18 -11.51 11.19
N ALA A 26 2.96 -10.85 10.06
CA ALA A 26 3.19 -11.43 8.73
C ALA A 26 4.68 -11.73 8.50
N ILE A 27 5.58 -10.82 8.87
CA ILE A 27 7.04 -11.02 8.81
C ILE A 27 7.45 -12.21 9.67
N TYR A 28 6.93 -12.29 10.89
CA TYR A 28 7.19 -13.43 11.80
C TYR A 28 6.82 -14.77 11.16
N GLN A 29 5.61 -14.86 10.59
CA GLN A 29 5.13 -16.10 9.95
C GLN A 29 5.97 -16.49 8.73
N VAL A 30 6.29 -15.53 7.86
CA VAL A 30 7.13 -15.78 6.68
C VAL A 30 8.54 -16.18 7.08
N SER A 31 9.12 -15.56 8.09
CA SER A 31 10.45 -15.92 8.61
C SER A 31 10.50 -17.37 9.09
N ARG A 32 9.44 -17.87 9.72
CA ARG A 32 9.33 -19.30 10.08
C ARG A 32 9.33 -20.22 8.85
N VAL A 33 8.61 -19.82 7.79
CA VAL A 33 8.58 -20.59 6.54
C VAL A 33 9.96 -20.61 5.88
N PHE A 34 10.64 -19.47 5.78
CA PHE A 34 11.99 -19.40 5.24
C PHE A 34 12.98 -20.25 6.05
N LYS A 35 12.86 -20.24 7.38
CA LYS A 35 13.68 -21.10 8.25
C LYS A 35 13.46 -22.59 7.96
N GLN A 36 12.21 -23.03 7.76
CA GLN A 36 11.91 -24.41 7.34
C GLN A 36 12.51 -24.74 5.97
N MET A 37 12.52 -23.78 5.06
CA MET A 37 13.14 -23.91 3.73
C MET A 37 14.67 -23.81 3.76
N LYS A 38 15.28 -23.53 4.91
CA LYS A 38 16.72 -23.28 5.11
C LYS A 38 17.20 -22.05 4.32
N ILE A 39 16.37 -21.04 4.22
CA ILE A 39 16.68 -19.74 3.63
C ILE A 39 16.94 -18.77 4.77
N LYS A 40 18.09 -18.08 4.76
CA LYS A 40 18.43 -17.07 5.75
C LYS A 40 17.62 -15.80 5.57
N THR A 41 17.17 -15.23 6.66
CA THR A 41 16.37 -14.00 6.67
C THR A 41 17.17 -12.84 7.27
N ILE A 42 17.13 -11.71 6.55
CA ILE A 42 17.70 -10.44 7.00
C ILE A 42 16.52 -9.46 7.05
N LEU A 43 16.25 -8.84 8.19
CA LEU A 43 15.20 -7.83 8.34
C LEU A 43 15.83 -6.46 8.50
N ALA A 44 15.41 -5.51 7.65
CA ALA A 44 15.68 -4.09 7.83
C ALA A 44 14.42 -3.41 8.38
N ASP A 45 14.49 -2.87 9.57
CA ASP A 45 13.39 -2.16 10.23
C ASP A 45 13.93 -1.00 11.05
N ASP A 46 13.17 0.08 11.21
CA ASP A 46 13.50 1.19 12.11
C ASP A 46 12.73 1.13 13.44
N ASN A 47 11.85 0.14 13.62
CA ASN A 47 11.18 -0.14 14.88
C ASN A 47 12.03 -1.08 15.77
N PRO A 48 12.65 -0.57 16.83
CA PRO A 48 13.46 -1.42 17.72
C PRO A 48 12.61 -2.40 18.56
N PHE A 49 11.29 -2.24 18.57
CA PHE A 49 10.36 -3.08 19.33
C PHE A 49 9.64 -4.12 18.45
N SER A 50 9.98 -4.21 17.16
CA SER A 50 9.43 -5.24 16.28
C SER A 50 9.74 -6.64 16.81
N VAL A 51 8.69 -7.43 17.04
CA VAL A 51 8.84 -8.83 17.51
C VAL A 51 9.49 -9.71 16.45
N SER A 52 9.46 -9.30 15.20
CA SER A 52 10.09 -10.02 14.09
C SER A 52 11.61 -10.01 14.15
N LEU A 53 12.21 -9.02 14.81
CA LEU A 53 13.68 -8.93 14.97
C LEU A 53 14.28 -10.15 15.67
N GLU A 54 13.55 -10.76 16.59
CA GLU A 54 14.01 -11.96 17.34
C GLU A 54 13.85 -13.26 16.52
N ASN A 55 13.10 -13.22 15.41
CA ASN A 55 12.75 -14.43 14.65
C ASN A 55 13.46 -14.54 13.31
N VAL A 56 14.29 -13.56 12.96
CA VAL A 56 15.10 -13.54 11.74
C VAL A 56 16.56 -13.94 12.08
N ASP A 57 17.31 -14.37 11.07
CA ASP A 57 18.74 -14.70 11.29
C ASP A 57 19.58 -13.43 11.54
N HIS A 58 19.20 -12.31 10.92
CA HIS A 58 19.86 -11.01 11.08
C HIS A 58 18.85 -9.87 11.15
N GLY A 59 18.61 -9.34 12.35
CA GLY A 59 17.84 -8.10 12.56
C GLY A 59 18.74 -6.87 12.41
N CYS A 60 18.36 -5.94 11.54
CA CYS A 60 19.06 -4.69 11.31
C CYS A 60 18.14 -3.51 11.69
N ILE A 61 18.36 -2.91 12.85
CA ILE A 61 17.62 -1.71 13.28
C ILE A 61 18.32 -0.52 12.64
N VAL A 62 17.72 0.00 11.56
CA VAL A 62 18.28 1.08 10.76
C VAL A 62 17.18 1.99 10.25
N PRO A 63 17.44 3.28 10.03
CA PRO A 63 16.47 4.14 9.34
C PRO A 63 16.09 3.55 7.97
N LEU A 64 14.79 3.46 7.68
CA LEU A 64 14.29 2.93 6.41
C LEU A 64 14.52 3.94 5.28
N LYS A 65 15.76 3.96 4.78
CA LYS A 65 16.23 4.77 3.65
C LYS A 65 17.14 3.94 2.75
N VAL A 66 17.32 4.39 1.50
CA VAL A 66 18.06 3.63 0.49
C VAL A 66 19.50 3.36 0.90
N GLU A 67 20.19 4.33 1.51
CA GLU A 67 21.57 4.19 1.95
C GLU A 67 21.74 3.04 2.95
N SER A 68 20.84 2.95 3.93
CA SER A 68 20.84 1.85 4.91
C SER A 68 20.61 0.49 4.26
N LEU A 69 19.70 0.42 3.28
CA LEU A 69 19.47 -0.83 2.53
C LEU A 69 20.68 -1.21 1.67
N VAL A 70 21.37 -0.24 1.06
CA VAL A 70 22.60 -0.48 0.31
C VAL A 70 23.69 -1.03 1.22
N ASP A 71 23.86 -0.49 2.42
CA ASP A 71 24.83 -0.98 3.39
C ASP A 71 24.51 -2.45 3.81
N ILE A 72 23.24 -2.76 4.03
CA ILE A 72 22.79 -4.12 4.31
C ILE A 72 23.05 -5.06 3.13
N ILE A 73 22.72 -4.63 1.90
CA ILE A 73 22.96 -5.40 0.68
C ILE A 73 24.45 -5.68 0.51
N ASN A 74 25.31 -4.67 0.69
CA ASN A 74 26.77 -4.83 0.58
C ASN A 74 27.36 -5.72 1.69
N LYS A 75 26.73 -5.76 2.86
CA LYS A 75 27.19 -6.56 4.00
C LYS A 75 26.78 -8.03 3.89
N PHE A 76 25.55 -8.29 3.47
CA PHE A 76 24.95 -9.62 3.55
C PHE A 76 24.78 -10.31 2.19
N HIS A 77 24.88 -9.56 1.07
CA HIS A 77 24.69 -10.05 -0.28
C HIS A 77 23.46 -10.95 -0.44
N PRO A 78 22.25 -10.44 -0.13
CA PRO A 78 21.03 -11.25 -0.21
C PRO A 78 20.73 -11.65 -1.66
N ASP A 79 20.28 -12.91 -1.86
CA ASP A 79 19.86 -13.38 -3.18
C ASP A 79 18.54 -12.75 -3.62
N ALA A 80 17.71 -12.32 -2.66
CA ALA A 80 16.41 -11.72 -2.97
C ALA A 80 16.01 -10.63 -1.98
N ILE A 81 15.06 -9.78 -2.41
CA ILE A 81 14.36 -8.79 -1.58
C ILE A 81 12.87 -9.12 -1.58
N LEU A 82 12.25 -9.10 -0.39
CA LEU A 82 10.82 -9.24 -0.16
C LEU A 82 10.25 -7.92 0.39
N PRO A 83 9.65 -7.04 -0.44
CA PRO A 83 9.10 -5.75 -0.01
C PRO A 83 7.64 -5.81 0.41
N THR A 84 6.94 -6.94 0.16
CA THR A 84 5.48 -7.03 0.28
C THR A 84 4.98 -7.16 1.71
N LEU A 85 5.89 -7.33 2.68
CA LEU A 85 5.58 -7.39 4.11
C LEU A 85 5.85 -6.07 4.84
N GLY A 86 6.39 -5.07 4.15
CA GLY A 86 6.45 -3.71 4.62
C GLY A 86 5.25 -2.89 4.14
N ASN A 87 5.12 -1.69 4.65
CA ASN A 87 4.12 -0.74 4.19
C ASN A 87 4.49 -0.10 2.83
N ARG A 88 3.78 0.96 2.44
CA ARG A 88 4.08 1.71 1.23
C ARG A 88 5.55 2.14 1.13
N ARG A 89 6.22 2.45 2.26
CA ARG A 89 7.63 2.85 2.27
C ARG A 89 8.56 1.76 1.73
N ALA A 90 8.26 0.48 2.01
CA ALA A 90 9.04 -0.65 1.49
C ALA A 90 8.99 -0.72 -0.05
N PHE A 91 7.82 -0.45 -0.65
CA PHE A 91 7.69 -0.38 -2.11
C PHE A 91 8.42 0.83 -2.70
N GLU A 92 8.33 2.00 -2.07
CA GLU A 92 9.05 3.22 -2.49
C GLU A 92 10.56 2.98 -2.46
N LEU A 93 11.08 2.43 -1.36
CA LEU A 93 12.51 2.09 -1.24
C LEU A 93 12.96 1.06 -2.28
N THR A 94 12.14 0.06 -2.55
CA THR A 94 12.44 -0.94 -3.58
C THR A 94 12.48 -0.31 -4.97
N GLN A 95 11.57 0.63 -5.27
CA GLN A 95 11.60 1.39 -6.51
C GLN A 95 12.88 2.23 -6.62
N GLU A 96 13.28 2.92 -5.56
CA GLU A 96 14.52 3.71 -5.53
C GLU A 96 15.76 2.82 -5.77
N LEU A 97 15.82 1.61 -5.19
CA LEU A 97 16.88 0.63 -5.44
C LEU A 97 16.91 0.15 -6.91
N LEU A 98 15.73 -0.04 -7.53
CA LEU A 98 15.60 -0.38 -8.94
C LEU A 98 16.09 0.76 -9.84
N GLU A 99 15.69 1.99 -9.58
CA GLU A 99 16.07 3.19 -10.34
C GLU A 99 17.57 3.47 -10.26
N LYS A 100 18.18 3.23 -9.10
CA LYS A 100 19.65 3.32 -8.92
C LYS A 100 20.40 2.12 -9.52
N GLY A 101 19.70 1.14 -10.07
CA GLY A 101 20.30 -0.05 -10.71
C GLY A 101 20.94 -1.04 -9.73
N ILE A 102 20.76 -0.87 -8.42
CA ILE A 102 21.39 -1.68 -7.37
C ILE A 102 20.91 -3.13 -7.44
N ILE A 103 19.60 -3.35 -7.56
CA ILE A 103 19.00 -4.68 -7.65
C ILE A 103 19.58 -5.48 -8.84
N ARG A 104 19.76 -4.82 -9.98
CA ARG A 104 20.35 -5.46 -11.17
C ARG A 104 21.85 -5.72 -11.02
N LYS A 105 22.60 -4.74 -10.48
CA LYS A 105 24.04 -4.84 -10.27
C LYS A 105 24.40 -5.99 -9.34
N GLU A 106 23.67 -6.14 -8.27
CA GLU A 106 23.88 -7.19 -7.25
C GLU A 106 23.14 -8.51 -7.59
N ASN A 107 22.48 -8.59 -8.76
CA ASN A 107 21.71 -9.76 -9.23
C ASN A 107 20.66 -10.24 -8.22
N ILE A 108 19.96 -9.31 -7.58
CA ILE A 108 18.96 -9.59 -6.53
C ILE A 108 17.60 -9.88 -7.17
N GLN A 109 16.97 -10.96 -6.76
CA GLN A 109 15.60 -11.31 -7.18
C GLN A 109 14.55 -10.55 -6.36
N LEU A 110 13.49 -10.04 -7.01
CA LEU A 110 12.31 -9.55 -6.29
C LEU A 110 11.35 -10.71 -6.01
N LEU A 111 10.91 -10.82 -4.74
CA LEU A 111 9.91 -11.81 -4.32
C LEU A 111 8.56 -11.14 -4.09
N GLY A 112 7.50 -11.90 -4.38
CA GLY A 112 6.11 -11.49 -4.12
C GLY A 112 5.53 -10.51 -5.12
N VAL A 113 6.35 -9.70 -5.80
CA VAL A 113 5.87 -8.66 -6.71
C VAL A 113 6.86 -8.39 -7.85
N PRO A 114 6.42 -8.32 -9.12
CA PRO A 114 7.27 -7.94 -10.26
C PRO A 114 7.66 -6.45 -10.23
N GLU A 115 8.82 -6.11 -10.82
CA GLU A 115 9.29 -4.71 -10.97
C GLU A 115 8.22 -3.79 -11.58
N ALA A 116 7.54 -4.25 -12.64
CA ALA A 116 6.50 -3.47 -13.32
C ALA A 116 5.35 -3.09 -12.38
N THR A 117 4.96 -4.01 -11.49
CA THR A 117 3.89 -3.78 -10.51
C THR A 117 4.32 -2.76 -9.45
N ILE A 118 5.58 -2.81 -8.98
CA ILE A 118 6.09 -1.80 -8.02
C ILE A 118 5.97 -0.39 -8.61
N ARG A 119 6.33 -0.20 -9.88
CA ARG A 119 6.19 1.09 -10.57
C ARG A 119 4.74 1.55 -10.68
N GLN A 120 3.82 0.62 -10.93
CA GLN A 120 2.38 0.91 -11.05
C GLN A 120 1.76 1.33 -9.72
N ILE A 121 2.01 0.58 -8.65
CA ILE A 121 1.41 0.86 -7.33
C ILE A 121 1.96 2.13 -6.67
N ASN A 122 3.19 2.51 -6.97
CA ASN A 122 3.79 3.75 -6.48
C ASN A 122 3.34 5.01 -7.26
N SER A 123 2.61 4.84 -8.36
CA SER A 123 2.09 5.93 -9.17
C SER A 123 0.57 5.81 -9.31
N ALA A 124 -0.17 6.71 -8.64
CA ALA A 124 -1.64 6.75 -8.74
C ALA A 124 -2.12 6.88 -10.20
N VAL A 125 -1.40 7.64 -11.01
CA VAL A 125 -1.73 7.84 -12.44
C VAL A 125 -1.54 6.55 -13.25
N LEU A 126 -0.42 5.85 -13.03
CA LEU A 126 -0.17 4.58 -13.72
C LEU A 126 -1.13 3.49 -13.27
N LEU A 127 -1.43 3.42 -11.98
CA LEU A 127 -2.41 2.47 -11.44
C LEU A 127 -3.79 2.72 -12.03
N GLU A 128 -4.28 3.96 -12.00
CA GLU A 128 -5.58 4.32 -12.58
C GLU A 128 -5.65 3.97 -14.07
N ARG A 129 -4.60 4.33 -14.83
CA ARG A 129 -4.52 3.99 -16.26
C ARG A 129 -4.59 2.48 -16.48
N THR A 130 -3.84 1.70 -15.71
CA THR A 130 -3.84 0.24 -15.81
C THR A 130 -5.21 -0.34 -15.51
N LEU A 131 -5.85 0.10 -14.42
CA LEU A 131 -7.19 -0.35 -14.04
C LEU A 131 -8.24 -0.01 -15.10
N ARG A 132 -8.18 1.19 -15.70
CA ARG A 132 -9.05 1.57 -16.82
C ARG A 132 -8.83 0.72 -18.08
N GLN A 133 -7.57 0.41 -18.41
CA GLN A 133 -7.23 -0.47 -19.55
C GLN A 133 -7.74 -1.91 -19.35
N MET A 134 -7.84 -2.34 -18.10
CA MET A 134 -8.39 -3.66 -17.72
C MET A 134 -9.92 -3.63 -17.58
N GLU A 135 -10.57 -2.48 -17.86
CA GLU A 135 -12.01 -2.28 -17.64
C GLU A 135 -12.46 -2.61 -16.21
N ALA A 136 -11.55 -2.46 -15.25
CA ALA A 136 -11.85 -2.70 -13.85
C ALA A 136 -12.89 -1.68 -13.35
N PRO A 137 -13.85 -2.07 -12.51
CA PRO A 137 -14.87 -1.19 -11.96
C PRO A 137 -14.28 -0.28 -10.88
N VAL A 138 -13.52 0.74 -11.32
CA VAL A 138 -12.91 1.71 -10.41
C VAL A 138 -13.83 2.87 -10.12
N LYS A 139 -13.84 3.34 -8.88
CA LYS A 139 -14.58 4.56 -8.53
C LYS A 139 -14.05 5.75 -9.30
N LYS A 140 -14.98 6.64 -9.69
CA LYS A 140 -14.61 7.87 -10.38
C LYS A 140 -13.96 8.85 -9.41
N ILE A 141 -12.79 9.35 -9.77
CA ILE A 141 -11.98 10.29 -9.00
C ILE A 141 -11.51 11.38 -9.96
N VAL A 142 -11.73 12.64 -9.62
CA VAL A 142 -11.27 13.79 -10.41
C VAL A 142 -10.56 14.77 -9.48
N THR A 143 -9.44 15.32 -9.94
CA THR A 143 -8.70 16.36 -9.22
C THR A 143 -9.02 17.72 -9.86
N VAL A 144 -9.40 18.67 -9.04
CA VAL A 144 -9.76 20.04 -9.45
C VAL A 144 -9.10 21.07 -8.54
N ASN A 145 -9.04 22.33 -8.99
CA ASN A 145 -8.39 23.42 -8.26
C ASN A 145 -9.31 24.59 -7.90
N ASN A 146 -10.57 24.51 -8.25
CA ASN A 146 -11.56 25.55 -7.97
C ASN A 146 -12.95 24.96 -7.71
N TYR A 147 -13.84 25.82 -7.19
CA TYR A 147 -15.21 25.44 -6.86
C TYR A 147 -16.05 25.07 -8.07
N GLN A 148 -15.93 25.81 -9.20
CA GLN A 148 -16.78 25.56 -10.36
C GLN A 148 -16.53 24.17 -10.95
N ASP A 149 -15.26 23.81 -11.13
CA ASP A 149 -14.89 22.47 -11.61
C ASP A 149 -15.35 21.39 -10.63
N ALA A 150 -15.23 21.65 -9.30
CA ALA A 150 -15.74 20.73 -8.29
C ALA A 150 -17.26 20.53 -8.37
N LEU A 151 -18.00 21.60 -8.62
CA LEU A 151 -19.45 21.56 -8.78
C LEU A 151 -19.87 20.77 -10.02
N ASP A 152 -19.19 21.00 -11.14
CA ASP A 152 -19.47 20.31 -12.40
C ASP A 152 -19.20 18.81 -12.26
N GLU A 153 -18.08 18.44 -11.63
CA GLU A 153 -17.75 17.04 -11.40
C GLU A 153 -18.65 16.38 -10.36
N ALA A 154 -18.98 17.05 -9.26
CA ALA A 154 -19.92 16.53 -8.28
C ALA A 154 -21.31 16.29 -8.88
N THR A 155 -21.75 17.19 -9.78
CA THR A 155 -23.02 17.05 -10.49
C THR A 155 -23.03 15.85 -11.45
N LYS A 156 -21.91 15.60 -12.14
CA LYS A 156 -21.76 14.42 -13.03
C LYS A 156 -21.69 13.11 -12.25
N LEU A 157 -21.03 13.11 -11.08
CA LEU A 157 -20.88 11.92 -10.24
C LEU A 157 -22.18 11.55 -9.52
N GLY A 158 -23.01 12.54 -9.21
CA GLY A 158 -24.16 12.41 -8.33
C GLY A 158 -23.76 12.43 -6.85
N TYR A 159 -24.62 13.01 -6.02
CA TYR A 159 -24.42 13.06 -4.57
C TYR A 159 -24.85 11.74 -3.89
N PRO A 160 -24.26 11.36 -2.76
CA PRO A 160 -23.19 12.06 -2.04
C PRO A 160 -21.82 11.89 -2.72
N VAL A 161 -20.97 12.93 -2.60
CA VAL A 161 -19.58 12.91 -3.04
C VAL A 161 -18.62 13.11 -1.86
N ILE A 162 -17.37 12.72 -2.02
CA ILE A 162 -16.31 12.98 -1.03
C ILE A 162 -15.35 14.02 -1.63
N ILE A 163 -15.10 15.07 -0.86
CA ILE A 163 -14.09 16.08 -1.16
C ILE A 163 -12.92 15.88 -0.21
N ARG A 164 -11.70 15.81 -0.73
CA ARG A 164 -10.47 15.67 0.09
C ARG A 164 -9.32 16.50 -0.45
N SER A 165 -8.44 16.94 0.45
CA SER A 165 -7.25 17.70 0.08
C SER A 165 -6.21 16.82 -0.64
N VAL A 166 -5.57 17.37 -1.67
CA VAL A 166 -4.37 16.78 -2.28
C VAL A 166 -3.15 17.26 -1.49
N LEU A 167 -2.24 16.35 -1.13
CA LEU A 167 -1.07 16.64 -0.29
C LEU A 167 -1.44 17.48 0.94
N PRO A 168 -2.21 16.92 1.89
CA PRO A 168 -2.72 17.68 3.03
C PRO A 168 -1.59 18.29 3.89
N LYS A 169 -1.83 19.48 4.44
CA LYS A 169 -0.85 20.23 5.29
C LYS A 169 -0.64 19.56 6.65
N SER A 170 -1.66 18.87 7.14
CA SER A 170 -1.65 18.14 8.42
C SER A 170 -2.25 16.75 8.24
N SER A 171 -3.20 16.36 9.06
CA SER A 171 -3.97 15.13 8.85
C SER A 171 -4.80 15.19 7.57
N SER A 172 -5.15 14.03 7.01
CA SER A 172 -6.01 13.96 5.82
C SER A 172 -7.34 14.68 6.07
N THR A 173 -7.59 15.75 5.31
CA THR A 173 -8.87 16.46 5.37
C THR A 173 -9.83 15.87 4.35
N ARG A 174 -10.92 15.29 4.82
CA ARG A 174 -11.98 14.68 4.02
C ARG A 174 -13.34 15.17 4.49
N LYS A 175 -14.22 15.50 3.54
CA LYS A 175 -15.61 15.89 3.78
C LYS A 175 -16.53 15.06 2.92
N ILE A 176 -17.57 14.49 3.51
CA ILE A 176 -18.70 13.91 2.78
C ILE A 176 -19.67 15.04 2.51
N VAL A 177 -20.13 15.16 1.29
CA VAL A 177 -21.02 16.23 0.79
C VAL A 177 -22.27 15.54 0.26
N HIS A 178 -23.41 15.77 0.94
CA HIS A 178 -24.66 15.11 0.60
C HIS A 178 -25.45 15.81 -0.48
N ASP A 179 -25.25 17.12 -0.63
CA ASP A 179 -25.93 17.94 -1.63
C ASP A 179 -25.08 19.15 -2.05
N ARG A 180 -25.59 19.91 -3.01
CA ARG A 180 -24.93 21.10 -3.55
C ARG A 180 -24.67 22.20 -2.53
N SER A 181 -25.52 22.32 -1.50
CA SER A 181 -25.41 23.40 -0.51
C SER A 181 -24.17 23.27 0.37
N GLU A 182 -23.73 22.04 0.64
CA GLU A 182 -22.55 21.71 1.45
C GLU A 182 -21.24 21.83 0.66
N LEU A 183 -21.30 21.80 -0.69
CA LEU A 183 -20.12 21.68 -1.54
C LEU A 183 -19.16 22.85 -1.41
N ALA A 184 -19.69 24.08 -1.33
CA ALA A 184 -18.86 25.30 -1.31
C ALA A 184 -17.94 25.34 -0.09
N ASP A 185 -18.48 25.05 1.09
CA ASP A 185 -17.72 25.03 2.34
C ASP A 185 -16.72 23.86 2.36
N ALA A 186 -17.12 22.68 1.88
CA ALA A 186 -16.23 21.52 1.79
C ALA A 186 -15.04 21.79 0.88
N VAL A 187 -15.25 22.34 -0.30
CA VAL A 187 -14.18 22.68 -1.25
C VAL A 187 -13.25 23.74 -0.67
N LYS A 188 -13.81 24.81 -0.08
CA LYS A 188 -13.02 25.89 0.56
C LYS A 188 -12.11 25.35 1.66
N VAL A 189 -12.65 24.53 2.57
CA VAL A 189 -11.88 23.92 3.67
C VAL A 189 -10.79 23.00 3.09
N CYS A 190 -11.12 22.12 2.17
CA CYS A 190 -10.16 21.17 1.62
C CYS A 190 -9.07 21.86 0.78
N LEU A 191 -9.38 22.91 0.00
CA LEU A 191 -8.40 23.70 -0.72
C LEU A 191 -7.42 24.40 0.23
N SER A 192 -7.92 25.00 1.32
CA SER A 192 -7.08 25.71 2.30
C SER A 192 -6.08 24.76 3.00
N GLN A 193 -6.42 23.50 3.15
CA GLN A 193 -5.60 22.46 3.73
C GLN A 193 -4.71 21.72 2.72
N SER A 194 -4.82 22.00 1.44
CA SER A 194 -4.00 21.40 0.39
C SER A 194 -2.72 22.18 0.17
N ARG A 195 -1.56 21.48 0.12
CA ARG A 195 -0.28 22.09 -0.31
C ARG A 195 -0.21 22.28 -1.81
N ALA A 196 -0.97 21.47 -2.56
CA ALA A 196 -1.04 21.53 -4.01
C ALA A 196 -2.12 22.49 -4.51
N GLU A 197 -2.86 23.15 -3.61
CA GLU A 197 -4.02 24.00 -3.96
C GLU A 197 -5.05 23.25 -4.84
N GLN A 198 -5.20 21.95 -4.57
CA GLN A 198 -6.09 21.05 -5.30
C GLN A 198 -6.92 20.20 -4.34
N VAL A 199 -8.11 19.84 -4.79
CA VAL A 199 -8.97 18.87 -4.13
C VAL A 199 -9.33 17.74 -5.06
N VAL A 200 -9.57 16.58 -4.46
CA VAL A 200 -10.15 15.42 -5.14
C VAL A 200 -11.64 15.43 -4.91
N VAL A 201 -12.40 15.32 -5.98
CA VAL A 201 -13.84 15.02 -5.98
C VAL A 201 -13.99 13.54 -6.33
N GLN A 202 -14.61 12.76 -5.47
CA GLN A 202 -14.78 11.33 -5.70
C GLN A 202 -16.19 10.88 -5.34
N GLN A 203 -16.66 9.85 -6.04
CA GLN A 203 -17.93 9.19 -5.73
C GLN A 203 -17.91 8.63 -4.30
N SER A 204 -18.97 8.85 -3.55
CA SER A 204 -19.18 8.16 -2.28
C SER A 204 -19.63 6.73 -2.53
N LEU A 205 -19.08 5.80 -1.76
CA LEU A 205 -19.51 4.41 -1.76
C LEU A 205 -20.37 4.07 -0.53
N ALA A 206 -20.92 5.09 0.14
CA ALA A 206 -21.81 4.89 1.29
C ALA A 206 -22.96 3.94 0.91
N GLY A 207 -23.19 2.92 1.74
CA GLY A 207 -24.19 1.89 1.49
C GLY A 207 -23.72 0.71 0.63
N TYR A 208 -22.50 0.75 0.10
CA TYR A 208 -21.85 -0.42 -0.50
C TYR A 208 -21.31 -1.34 0.58
N LYS A 209 -21.17 -2.62 0.25
CA LYS A 209 -20.45 -3.59 1.07
C LYS A 209 -18.98 -3.54 0.73
N GLU A 210 -18.14 -3.78 1.74
CA GLU A 210 -16.70 -3.95 1.59
C GLU A 210 -16.39 -5.45 1.61
N ILE A 211 -15.85 -5.94 0.50
CA ILE A 211 -15.48 -7.35 0.34
C ILE A 211 -14.04 -7.41 -0.13
N GLU A 212 -13.20 -8.06 0.65
CA GLU A 212 -11.81 -8.31 0.32
C GLU A 212 -11.68 -9.67 -0.36
N VAL A 213 -10.96 -9.72 -1.46
CA VAL A 213 -10.66 -10.95 -2.18
C VAL A 213 -9.16 -11.20 -2.16
N VAL A 214 -8.75 -12.26 -1.47
CA VAL A 214 -7.34 -12.68 -1.38
C VAL A 214 -7.02 -13.62 -2.53
N VAL A 215 -6.14 -13.17 -3.43
CA VAL A 215 -5.76 -13.92 -4.63
C VAL A 215 -4.25 -14.12 -4.64
N GLN A 216 -3.81 -15.34 -4.94
CA GLN A 216 -2.41 -15.67 -5.18
C GLN A 216 -2.20 -16.07 -6.64
N ARG A 217 -1.11 -15.60 -7.24
CA ARG A 217 -0.67 -16.00 -8.56
C ARG A 217 0.79 -16.45 -8.51
N ASP A 218 1.09 -17.62 -9.08
CA ASP A 218 2.44 -18.14 -9.14
C ASP A 218 3.20 -17.67 -10.40
N SER A 219 4.47 -18.05 -10.51
CA SER A 219 5.33 -17.70 -11.66
C SER A 219 4.92 -18.39 -12.96
N SER A 220 4.13 -19.46 -12.91
CA SER A 220 3.58 -20.13 -14.10
C SER A 220 2.31 -19.44 -14.63
N GLY A 221 1.76 -18.49 -13.87
CA GLY A 221 0.52 -17.79 -14.18
C GLY A 221 -0.73 -18.46 -13.60
N THR A 222 -0.59 -19.54 -12.85
CA THR A 222 -1.70 -20.17 -12.14
C THR A 222 -2.20 -19.24 -11.05
N MET A 223 -3.51 -18.99 -11.03
CA MET A 223 -4.17 -18.12 -10.08
C MET A 223 -5.10 -18.92 -9.17
N MET A 224 -5.05 -18.62 -7.88
CA MET A 224 -5.91 -19.23 -6.88
C MET A 224 -6.54 -18.13 -6.02
N MET A 225 -7.85 -18.17 -5.88
CA MET A 225 -8.56 -17.38 -4.86
C MET A 225 -8.47 -18.13 -3.54
N LEU A 226 -7.83 -17.51 -2.55
CA LEU A 226 -7.61 -18.11 -1.23
C LEU A 226 -8.77 -17.87 -0.28
N SER A 227 -9.35 -16.66 -0.32
CA SER A 227 -10.41 -16.26 0.58
C SER A 227 -11.22 -15.10 0.02
N MET A 228 -12.45 -14.97 0.50
CA MET A 228 -13.29 -13.78 0.39
C MET A 228 -13.76 -13.40 1.79
N ILE A 229 -13.51 -12.17 2.18
CA ILE A 229 -13.76 -11.63 3.53
C ILE A 229 -14.74 -10.47 3.40
N GLU A 230 -15.79 -10.46 4.21
CA GLU A 230 -16.76 -9.35 4.28
C GLU A 230 -16.52 -8.55 5.54
N ASP A 231 -16.33 -7.24 5.38
CA ASP A 231 -16.25 -6.30 6.48
C ASP A 231 -17.65 -5.87 6.93
N MET A 232 -17.89 -5.91 8.23
CA MET A 232 -19.19 -5.58 8.80
C MET A 232 -19.42 -4.10 9.00
N ASP A 233 -18.35 -3.35 9.20
CA ASP A 233 -18.46 -1.91 9.34
C ASP A 233 -18.78 -1.24 7.99
N PRO A 234 -19.45 -0.08 8.03
CA PRO A 234 -19.70 0.67 6.80
C PRO A 234 -18.40 0.99 6.06
N ILE A 235 -18.42 0.89 4.74
CA ILE A 235 -17.25 1.11 3.88
C ILE A 235 -16.48 2.39 4.25
N GLY A 236 -15.18 2.23 4.48
CA GLY A 236 -14.27 3.29 4.88
C GLY A 236 -14.33 3.71 6.35
N ILE A 237 -15.05 2.95 7.18
CA ILE A 237 -15.04 3.03 8.64
C ILE A 237 -14.22 1.85 9.14
N HIS A 238 -13.27 2.11 10.04
CA HIS A 238 -12.37 1.09 10.61
C HIS A 238 -11.68 0.20 9.55
N ALA A 239 -11.34 0.77 8.38
CA ALA A 239 -10.66 0.01 7.32
C ALA A 239 -9.39 -0.66 7.87
N GLY A 240 -9.32 -2.00 7.76
CA GLY A 240 -8.26 -2.83 8.32
C GLY A 240 -8.42 -3.18 9.81
N ASP A 241 -9.47 -2.68 10.50
CA ASP A 241 -9.76 -2.93 11.92
C ASP A 241 -11.26 -3.24 12.14
N SER A 242 -11.95 -3.62 11.07
CA SER A 242 -13.36 -4.03 11.08
C SER A 242 -13.53 -5.44 11.61
N ILE A 243 -14.73 -5.76 12.07
CA ILE A 243 -15.13 -7.16 12.29
C ILE A 243 -15.30 -7.80 10.92
N ALA A 244 -14.51 -8.84 10.64
CA ALA A 244 -14.45 -9.50 9.36
C ALA A 244 -15.09 -10.89 9.40
N PHE A 245 -15.82 -11.26 8.35
CA PHE A 245 -16.42 -12.59 8.19
C PHE A 245 -15.81 -13.34 7.00
N ASN A 246 -15.45 -14.58 7.24
CA ASN A 246 -15.07 -15.53 6.22
C ASN A 246 -15.84 -16.84 6.43
N PRO A 247 -16.52 -17.38 5.41
CA PRO A 247 -16.75 -16.80 4.08
C PRO A 247 -17.73 -15.62 4.10
N VAL A 248 -17.76 -14.88 2.97
CA VAL A 248 -18.77 -13.81 2.74
C VAL A 248 -20.17 -14.33 2.99
N GLN A 249 -20.97 -13.61 3.75
CA GLN A 249 -22.29 -14.04 4.23
C GLN A 249 -23.44 -13.64 3.30
N THR A 250 -23.20 -12.82 2.28
CA THR A 250 -24.22 -12.23 1.40
C THR A 250 -23.97 -12.49 -0.06
#